data_b50242b39d5b24059de40a072ed3e1fc
#
_entry.id   b50242b39d5b24059de40a072ed3e1fc
#
_cell.length_a   1.000
_cell.length_b   1.000
_cell.length_c   1.000
_cell.angle_alpha   90.00
_cell.angle_beta   90.00
_cell.angle_gamma   90.00
#
_symmetry.space_group_name_H-M   'P 1'
#
loop_
_entity.id
_entity.type
_entity.pdbx_description
1 polymer ?
#
loop_
_entity_poly.entity_id
_entity_poly.type
_entity_poly.pdbx_seq_one_letter_code
_entity_poly.pdbx_strand_id
1 'polypeptide(L)'
;MESNAIKSMDMGNVNPDVRPAPGVAADEYENKAIGAELTKADINTMAWRSLLLQASFNFERMQASGWLYGLLPALKKIHTNKADLSKAMQGHMGFFNTHPFLVTFVMGIVLAMERSKQNINSIQSTKIAVGAPMGGIGDAMFWLTLLPICGGIGADLALQGSIMGAVFFFVLFNVVHFGLRFGLAHYAYRMGVAAIPMIKANTKKVGHAASMVGMTVIGALVATYVRLSTTAEIAAGDAVVKLQADVIDKLMPAFLPLVYTLAMYALVKRGWSPLKLILITVILGVAGRFMGFL
;
A
#
# COMPACT_ATOMS: atom_id res chain seq x y z
N MET A 1 22.51 10.50 11.35
CA MET A 1 21.91 9.68 12.43
C MET A 1 21.19 8.42 11.94
N GLU A 2 21.27 8.08 10.63
CA GLU A 2 20.58 6.91 10.04
C GLU A 2 21.40 5.61 10.01
N SER A 3 22.69 5.67 10.31
CA SER A 3 23.58 4.49 10.21
C SER A 3 23.49 3.51 11.39
N ASN A 4 22.92 3.90 12.52
CA ASN A 4 22.87 3.04 13.71
C ASN A 4 21.53 2.29 13.90
N ALA A 5 20.48 2.65 13.18
CA ALA A 5 19.19 1.98 13.28
C ALA A 5 19.17 0.57 12.63
N ILE A 6 20.06 0.33 11.67
CA ILE A 6 20.15 -0.98 10.98
C ILE A 6 20.94 -2.01 11.80
N LYS A 7 21.80 -1.56 12.71
CA LYS A 7 22.62 -2.47 13.55
C LYS A 7 21.90 -3.08 14.75
N SER A 8 20.72 -2.59 15.11
CA SER A 8 19.94 -3.09 16.25
C SER A 8 18.69 -3.89 15.88
N MET A 9 18.48 -4.21 14.59
CA MET A 9 17.52 -5.24 14.23
C MET A 9 18.09 -6.59 14.64
N ASP A 10 17.76 -6.97 15.87
CA ASP A 10 18.01 -8.30 16.42
C ASP A 10 17.43 -9.33 15.44
N MET A 11 18.32 -10.03 14.75
CA MET A 11 18.00 -11.10 13.80
C MET A 11 17.47 -12.26 14.62
N GLY A 12 16.18 -12.20 14.89
CA GLY A 12 15.32 -13.04 15.68
C GLY A 12 15.92 -14.38 16.10
N ASN A 13 15.95 -14.55 17.40
CA ASN A 13 16.34 -15.72 18.17
C ASN A 13 16.11 -17.02 17.39
N VAL A 14 17.13 -17.52 16.71
CA VAL A 14 17.13 -18.85 16.09
C VAL A 14 16.96 -19.82 17.26
N ASN A 15 15.93 -20.66 17.23
CA ASN A 15 15.69 -21.65 18.27
C ASN A 15 17.01 -22.40 18.53
N PRO A 16 17.62 -22.30 19.74
CA PRO A 16 18.91 -22.89 20.03
C PRO A 16 18.92 -24.43 19.96
N ASP A 17 17.74 -25.05 19.90
CA ASP A 17 17.60 -26.51 19.86
C ASP A 17 17.72 -27.09 18.44
N VAL A 18 17.73 -26.26 17.40
CA VAL A 18 17.98 -26.69 16.01
C VAL A 18 19.47 -26.51 15.71
N ARG A 19 20.29 -27.46 16.15
CA ARG A 19 21.72 -27.48 15.79
C ARG A 19 21.86 -27.78 14.29
N PRO A 20 22.62 -26.97 13.52
CA PRO A 20 22.93 -27.33 12.15
C PRO A 20 23.70 -28.63 12.10
N ALA A 21 23.56 -29.40 11.02
CA ALA A 21 24.37 -30.58 10.80
C ALA A 21 25.86 -30.19 10.80
N PRO A 22 26.77 -31.07 11.26
CA PRO A 22 28.22 -30.79 11.30
C PRO A 22 28.71 -30.34 9.93
N GLY A 23 29.31 -29.14 9.87
CA GLY A 23 29.88 -28.56 8.64
C GLY A 23 28.93 -27.70 7.81
N VAL A 24 27.66 -27.49 8.22
CA VAL A 24 26.70 -26.55 7.57
C VAL A 24 26.66 -25.27 8.37
N ALA A 25 26.84 -24.12 7.71
CA ALA A 25 26.66 -22.82 8.36
C ALA A 25 25.22 -22.62 8.79
N ALA A 26 24.99 -21.87 9.86
CA ALA A 26 23.64 -21.65 10.44
C ALA A 26 22.66 -21.00 9.43
N ASP A 27 23.17 -20.23 8.48
CA ASP A 27 22.47 -19.51 7.45
C ASP A 27 22.37 -20.24 6.10
N GLU A 28 22.74 -21.54 6.06
CA GLU A 28 22.65 -22.39 4.87
C GLU A 28 21.67 -23.54 5.06
N TYR A 29 21.11 -24.03 3.96
CA TYR A 29 20.33 -25.25 3.91
C TYR A 29 21.24 -26.49 3.89
N GLU A 30 20.83 -27.57 4.54
CA GLU A 30 21.55 -28.84 4.54
C GLU A 30 21.51 -29.51 3.17
N ASN A 31 20.32 -29.50 2.56
CA ASN A 31 20.11 -29.98 1.21
C ASN A 31 20.30 -28.83 0.22
N LYS A 32 21.43 -28.80 -0.46
CA LYS A 32 21.79 -27.80 -1.49
C LYS A 32 21.24 -28.13 -2.90
N ALA A 33 20.59 -29.28 -3.06
CA ALA A 33 19.98 -29.61 -4.34
C ALA A 33 18.85 -28.63 -4.68
N ILE A 34 18.77 -28.22 -5.93
CA ILE A 34 17.73 -27.32 -6.41
C ILE A 34 16.36 -27.93 -6.05
N GLY A 35 15.51 -27.14 -5.42
CA GLY A 35 14.17 -27.56 -5.02
C GLY A 35 13.25 -27.84 -6.21
N ALA A 36 12.16 -28.54 -5.95
CA ALA A 36 11.16 -28.84 -6.98
C ALA A 36 10.67 -27.59 -7.68
N GLU A 37 10.41 -27.69 -8.97
CA GLU A 37 9.81 -26.60 -9.74
C GLU A 37 8.35 -26.39 -9.31
N LEU A 38 8.00 -25.13 -9.08
CA LEU A 38 6.63 -24.76 -8.73
C LEU A 38 5.79 -24.64 -10.01
N THR A 39 4.66 -25.32 -10.02
CA THR A 39 3.68 -25.24 -11.09
C THR A 39 2.90 -23.92 -11.05
N LYS A 40 2.17 -23.63 -12.12
CA LYS A 40 1.23 -22.49 -12.13
C LYS A 40 0.20 -22.59 -11.00
N ALA A 41 -0.24 -23.80 -10.65
CA ALA A 41 -1.19 -24.03 -9.56
C ALA A 41 -0.58 -23.69 -8.20
N ASP A 42 0.70 -24.00 -7.97
CA ASP A 42 1.40 -23.65 -6.73
C ASP A 42 1.49 -22.14 -6.56
N ILE A 43 1.85 -21.41 -7.62
CA ILE A 43 1.92 -19.96 -7.63
C ILE A 43 0.55 -19.32 -7.43
N ASN A 44 -0.48 -19.85 -8.06
CA ASN A 44 -1.86 -19.40 -7.84
C ASN A 44 -2.32 -19.66 -6.39
N THR A 45 -1.96 -20.80 -5.83
CA THR A 45 -2.25 -21.11 -4.41
C THR A 45 -1.60 -20.09 -3.48
N MET A 46 -0.33 -19.75 -3.72
CA MET A 46 0.35 -18.67 -2.99
C MET A 46 -0.40 -17.34 -3.15
N ALA A 47 -0.78 -16.97 -4.37
CA ALA A 47 -1.49 -15.72 -4.64
C ALA A 47 -2.85 -15.66 -3.94
N TRP A 48 -3.64 -16.73 -3.94
CA TRP A 48 -4.90 -16.82 -3.20
C TRP A 48 -4.69 -16.71 -1.69
N ARG A 49 -3.73 -17.45 -1.13
CA ARG A 49 -3.43 -17.41 0.30
C ARG A 49 -2.91 -16.05 0.75
N SER A 50 -2.24 -15.32 -0.13
CA SER A 50 -1.77 -13.95 0.15
C SER A 50 -2.89 -12.93 0.38
N LEU A 51 -4.15 -13.24 0.06
CA LEU A 51 -5.31 -12.42 0.47
C LEU A 51 -5.43 -12.31 2.00
N LEU A 52 -4.97 -13.35 2.72
CA LEU A 52 -4.96 -13.39 4.18
C LEU A 52 -3.66 -12.82 4.79
N LEU A 53 -2.87 -12.06 4.01
CA LEU A 53 -1.61 -11.47 4.47
C LEU A 53 -1.74 -10.73 5.81
N GLN A 54 -2.83 -10.01 6.01
CA GLN A 54 -3.07 -9.18 7.17
C GLN A 54 -4.02 -9.83 8.21
N ALA A 55 -4.45 -11.08 8.02
CA ALA A 55 -5.40 -11.74 8.91
C ALA A 55 -4.89 -11.89 10.36
N SER A 56 -3.57 -11.97 10.53
CA SER A 56 -2.90 -12.05 11.84
C SER A 56 -1.89 -10.91 12.04
N PHE A 57 -2.22 -9.72 11.50
CA PHE A 57 -1.39 -8.52 11.64
C PHE A 57 -1.20 -8.17 13.11
N ASN A 58 0.06 -7.91 13.49
CA ASN A 58 0.39 -7.53 14.86
C ASN A 58 1.51 -6.48 14.86
N PHE A 59 1.64 -5.77 15.96
CA PHE A 59 2.57 -4.65 16.06
C PHE A 59 4.06 -5.09 16.04
N GLU A 60 4.37 -6.28 16.53
CA GLU A 60 5.75 -6.78 16.66
C GLU A 60 6.34 -7.22 15.31
N ARG A 61 5.56 -7.98 14.51
CA ARG A 61 6.04 -8.64 13.28
C ARG A 61 5.29 -8.23 12.02
N MET A 62 4.32 -7.34 12.15
CA MET A 62 3.45 -6.83 11.08
C MET A 62 2.77 -7.95 10.28
N GLN A 63 3.17 -8.19 9.06
CA GLN A 63 2.56 -9.13 8.11
C GLN A 63 3.22 -10.52 8.12
N ALA A 64 4.20 -10.79 8.99
CA ALA A 64 5.05 -11.98 8.91
C ALA A 64 4.28 -13.31 8.92
N SER A 65 3.26 -13.46 9.76
CA SER A 65 2.48 -14.70 9.82
C SER A 65 1.64 -14.94 8.56
N GLY A 66 0.99 -13.91 8.03
CA GLY A 66 0.26 -14.01 6.77
C GLY A 66 1.20 -14.22 5.57
N TRP A 67 2.39 -13.63 5.60
CA TRP A 67 3.46 -13.88 4.65
C TRP A 67 3.86 -15.37 4.63
N LEU A 68 4.19 -15.94 5.79
CA LEU A 68 4.52 -17.36 5.90
C LEU A 68 3.34 -18.25 5.49
N TYR A 69 2.12 -17.91 5.90
CA TYR A 69 0.91 -18.64 5.50
C TYR A 69 0.78 -18.73 3.97
N GLY A 70 1.05 -17.63 3.27
CA GLY A 70 1.03 -17.60 1.80
C GLY A 70 2.09 -18.50 1.17
N LEU A 71 3.32 -18.47 1.68
CA LEU A 71 4.45 -19.21 1.13
C LEU A 71 4.44 -20.70 1.49
N LEU A 72 3.82 -21.09 2.62
CA LEU A 72 3.98 -22.40 3.22
C LEU A 72 3.74 -23.60 2.29
N PRO A 73 2.71 -23.64 1.42
CA PRO A 73 2.53 -24.75 0.48
C PRO A 73 3.71 -24.94 -0.47
N ALA A 74 4.23 -23.83 -0.99
CA ALA A 74 5.38 -23.83 -1.89
C ALA A 74 6.68 -24.22 -1.16
N LEU A 75 6.89 -23.71 0.05
CA LEU A 75 8.06 -24.07 0.88
C LEU A 75 8.09 -25.56 1.20
N LYS A 76 6.94 -26.18 1.53
CA LYS A 76 6.85 -27.64 1.76
C LYS A 76 7.23 -28.45 0.51
N LYS A 77 6.98 -27.93 -0.67
CA LYS A 77 7.34 -28.58 -1.94
C LYS A 77 8.81 -28.40 -2.28
N ILE A 78 9.38 -27.25 -1.97
CA ILE A 78 10.80 -26.92 -2.19
C ILE A 78 11.72 -27.63 -1.18
N HIS A 79 11.33 -27.63 0.08
CA HIS A 79 12.12 -28.21 1.19
C HIS A 79 11.52 -29.53 1.65
N THR A 80 12.03 -30.63 1.12
CA THR A 80 11.63 -32.00 1.53
C THR A 80 12.26 -32.43 2.86
N ASN A 81 13.41 -31.84 3.22
CA ASN A 81 14.02 -32.02 4.53
C ASN A 81 13.31 -31.16 5.58
N LYS A 82 12.90 -31.77 6.70
CA LYS A 82 12.18 -31.10 7.81
C LYS A 82 13.04 -30.03 8.49
N ALA A 83 14.36 -30.23 8.60
CA ALA A 83 15.28 -29.27 9.20
C ALA A 83 15.35 -28.00 8.33
N ASP A 84 15.51 -28.14 7.01
CA ASP A 84 15.55 -27.03 6.07
C ASP A 84 14.20 -26.29 6.01
N LEU A 85 13.09 -27.02 6.00
CA LEU A 85 11.77 -26.43 6.06
C LEU A 85 11.58 -25.59 7.33
N SER A 86 12.01 -26.12 8.48
CA SER A 86 11.94 -25.40 9.76
C SER A 86 12.78 -24.12 9.71
N LYS A 87 14.03 -24.17 9.20
CA LYS A 87 14.89 -22.99 9.03
C LYS A 87 14.23 -21.94 8.12
N ALA A 88 13.69 -22.35 6.97
CA ALA A 88 12.99 -21.46 6.06
C ALA A 88 11.76 -20.79 6.75
N MET A 89 10.94 -21.57 7.43
CA MET A 89 9.77 -21.06 8.16
C MET A 89 10.16 -20.05 9.24
N GLN A 90 11.19 -20.34 10.05
CA GLN A 90 11.68 -19.41 11.07
C GLN A 90 12.18 -18.11 10.46
N GLY A 91 12.99 -18.16 9.39
CA GLY A 91 13.45 -16.98 8.66
C GLY A 91 12.29 -16.13 8.14
N HIS A 92 11.23 -16.77 7.62
CA HIS A 92 10.09 -16.04 7.10
C HIS A 92 9.18 -15.41 8.16
N MET A 93 9.26 -15.82 9.43
CA MET A 93 8.57 -15.19 10.55
C MET A 93 9.21 -13.89 11.05
N GLY A 94 10.36 -13.48 10.51
CA GLY A 94 10.95 -12.17 10.79
C GLY A 94 10.05 -11.03 10.32
N PHE A 95 10.20 -9.85 10.95
CA PHE A 95 9.46 -8.62 10.63
C PHE A 95 9.33 -8.40 9.12
N PHE A 96 8.12 -8.11 8.67
CA PHE A 96 7.84 -7.81 7.28
C PHE A 96 6.60 -6.93 7.13
N ASN A 97 6.72 -5.89 6.33
CA ASN A 97 5.61 -5.03 5.95
C ASN A 97 5.79 -4.54 4.51
N THR A 98 4.73 -4.63 3.72
CA THR A 98 4.66 -4.13 2.35
C THR A 98 3.20 -3.87 1.97
N HIS A 99 2.96 -3.28 0.79
CA HIS A 99 1.59 -3.11 0.30
C HIS A 99 0.93 -4.47 0.00
N PRO A 100 -0.25 -4.75 0.59
CA PRO A 100 -0.85 -6.09 0.55
C PRO A 100 -1.22 -6.57 -0.85
N PHE A 101 -1.48 -5.66 -1.80
CA PHE A 101 -1.89 -6.04 -3.17
C PHE A 101 -0.69 -6.33 -4.08
N LEU A 102 0.51 -5.85 -3.73
CA LEU A 102 1.75 -6.09 -4.47
C LEU A 102 2.65 -7.14 -3.82
N VAL A 103 2.26 -7.71 -2.68
CA VAL A 103 3.04 -8.66 -1.91
C VAL A 103 3.49 -9.89 -2.72
N THR A 104 2.65 -10.34 -3.66
CA THR A 104 2.93 -11.52 -4.49
C THR A 104 4.13 -11.36 -5.39
N PHE A 105 4.51 -10.11 -5.73
CA PHE A 105 5.74 -9.83 -6.41
C PHE A 105 6.97 -10.20 -5.55
N VAL A 106 6.97 -9.78 -4.29
CA VAL A 106 8.06 -10.12 -3.34
C VAL A 106 8.07 -11.63 -3.07
N MET A 107 6.89 -12.23 -2.88
CA MET A 107 6.75 -13.67 -2.67
C MET A 107 7.31 -14.49 -3.85
N GLY A 108 7.04 -14.07 -5.08
CA GLY A 108 7.54 -14.76 -6.28
C GLY A 108 9.07 -14.78 -6.34
N ILE A 109 9.72 -13.63 -6.09
CA ILE A 109 11.19 -13.55 -6.06
C ILE A 109 11.76 -14.46 -4.97
N VAL A 110 11.19 -14.36 -3.77
CA VAL A 110 11.66 -15.14 -2.61
C VAL A 110 11.52 -16.64 -2.87
N LEU A 111 10.40 -17.10 -3.46
CA LEU A 111 10.23 -18.51 -3.81
C LEU A 111 11.24 -19.00 -4.88
N ALA A 112 11.62 -18.14 -5.82
CA ALA A 112 12.68 -18.47 -6.77
C ALA A 112 14.05 -18.62 -6.09
N MET A 113 14.34 -17.79 -5.09
CA MET A 113 15.56 -17.89 -4.29
C MET A 113 15.55 -19.13 -3.38
N GLU A 114 14.43 -19.43 -2.76
CA GLU A 114 14.24 -20.64 -1.93
C GLU A 114 14.43 -21.91 -2.76
N ARG A 115 13.86 -21.96 -3.96
CA ARG A 115 14.08 -23.07 -4.89
C ARG A 115 15.55 -23.28 -5.24
N SER A 116 16.30 -22.19 -5.44
CA SER A 116 17.71 -22.21 -5.74
C SER A 116 18.59 -22.46 -4.51
N LYS A 117 18.00 -22.71 -3.34
CA LYS A 117 18.69 -22.94 -2.07
C LYS A 117 19.74 -21.87 -1.74
N GLN A 118 19.40 -20.61 -2.02
CA GLN A 118 20.28 -19.50 -1.69
C GLN A 118 20.44 -19.36 -0.17
N ASN A 119 21.50 -18.66 0.24
CA ASN A 119 21.77 -18.36 1.63
C ASN A 119 20.57 -17.64 2.28
N ILE A 120 20.17 -18.07 3.48
CA ILE A 120 18.99 -17.59 4.20
C ILE A 120 19.08 -16.08 4.45
N ASN A 121 20.26 -15.56 4.81
CA ASN A 121 20.44 -14.12 5.02
C ASN A 121 20.26 -13.33 3.72
N SER A 122 20.69 -13.89 2.59
CA SER A 122 20.46 -13.28 1.27
C SER A 122 18.97 -13.23 0.92
N ILE A 123 18.21 -14.27 1.23
CA ILE A 123 16.76 -14.32 1.03
C ILE A 123 16.07 -13.26 1.90
N GLN A 124 16.44 -13.18 3.20
CA GLN A 124 15.85 -12.18 4.11
C GLN A 124 16.20 -10.74 3.70
N SER A 125 17.45 -10.49 3.33
CA SER A 125 17.88 -9.18 2.83
C SER A 125 17.12 -8.77 1.56
N THR A 126 16.93 -9.71 0.64
CA THR A 126 16.13 -9.47 -0.58
C THR A 126 14.66 -9.23 -0.28
N LYS A 127 14.05 -10.02 0.60
CA LYS A 127 12.68 -9.82 1.09
C LYS A 127 12.46 -8.38 1.55
N ILE A 128 13.35 -7.84 2.38
CA ILE A 128 13.27 -6.47 2.90
C ILE A 128 13.56 -5.45 1.79
N ALA A 129 14.63 -5.66 1.00
CA ALA A 129 15.06 -4.72 -0.03
C ALA A 129 14.04 -4.54 -1.16
N VAL A 130 13.22 -5.56 -1.43
CA VAL A 130 12.13 -5.51 -2.42
C VAL A 130 10.82 -5.09 -1.77
N GLY A 131 10.54 -5.55 -0.56
CA GLY A 131 9.29 -5.28 0.16
C GLY A 131 9.06 -3.79 0.42
N ALA A 132 10.09 -3.08 0.88
CA ALA A 132 9.96 -1.66 1.21
C ALA A 132 9.60 -0.77 0.01
N PRO A 133 10.28 -0.86 -1.16
CA PRO A 133 9.86 -0.14 -2.36
C PRO A 133 8.44 -0.49 -2.83
N MET A 134 8.05 -1.78 -2.75
CA MET A 134 6.70 -2.22 -3.13
C MET A 134 5.63 -1.64 -2.21
N GLY A 135 5.94 -1.37 -0.94
CA GLY A 135 5.08 -0.63 -0.03
C GLY A 135 4.75 0.75 -0.58
N GLY A 136 5.76 1.57 -0.86
CA GLY A 136 5.57 2.94 -1.35
C GLY A 136 4.90 3.01 -2.73
N ILE A 137 5.28 2.12 -3.67
CA ILE A 137 4.63 2.05 -4.99
C ILE A 137 3.15 1.67 -4.82
N GLY A 138 2.87 0.66 -4.00
CA GLY A 138 1.52 0.19 -3.79
C GLY A 138 0.62 1.24 -3.15
N ASP A 139 1.10 1.96 -2.15
CA ASP A 139 0.36 3.05 -1.52
C ASP A 139 0.02 4.15 -2.53
N ALA A 140 0.98 4.56 -3.36
CA ALA A 140 0.75 5.56 -4.40
C ALA A 140 -0.26 5.08 -5.46
N MET A 141 -0.14 3.83 -5.90
CA MET A 141 -1.01 3.28 -6.95
C MET A 141 -2.43 2.99 -6.46
N PHE A 142 -2.58 2.38 -5.28
CA PHE A 142 -3.88 1.92 -4.80
C PHE A 142 -4.56 2.97 -3.95
N TRP A 143 -3.93 3.46 -2.88
CA TRP A 143 -4.58 4.36 -1.93
C TRP A 143 -4.70 5.80 -2.44
N LEU A 144 -3.67 6.28 -3.15
CA LEU A 144 -3.66 7.66 -3.64
C LEU A 144 -4.17 7.82 -5.08
N THR A 145 -4.31 6.72 -5.85
CA THR A 145 -4.72 6.80 -7.25
C THR A 145 -5.98 5.97 -7.52
N LEU A 146 -5.88 4.64 -7.47
CA LEU A 146 -6.98 3.76 -7.90
C LEU A 146 -8.23 3.93 -7.04
N LEU A 147 -8.06 3.94 -5.70
CA LEU A 147 -9.18 4.05 -4.77
C LEU A 147 -9.94 5.37 -4.95
N PRO A 148 -9.30 6.56 -5.00
CA PRO A 148 -10.00 7.81 -5.26
C PRO A 148 -10.68 7.87 -6.63
N ILE A 149 -10.08 7.33 -7.68
CA ILE A 149 -10.70 7.29 -9.02
C ILE A 149 -11.96 6.42 -8.98
N CYS A 150 -11.85 5.18 -8.51
CA CYS A 150 -13.00 4.28 -8.43
C CYS A 150 -14.10 4.84 -7.51
N GLY A 151 -13.68 5.42 -6.36
CA GLY A 151 -14.57 6.02 -5.39
C GLY A 151 -15.28 7.26 -5.93
N GLY A 152 -14.56 8.15 -6.62
CA GLY A 152 -15.14 9.36 -7.22
C GLY A 152 -16.19 9.04 -8.28
N ILE A 153 -15.86 8.18 -9.24
CA ILE A 153 -16.82 7.76 -10.28
C ILE A 153 -17.98 6.99 -9.67
N GLY A 154 -17.70 6.09 -8.71
CA GLY A 154 -18.75 5.33 -8.03
C GLY A 154 -19.71 6.22 -7.25
N ALA A 155 -19.19 7.23 -6.55
CA ALA A 155 -19.99 8.19 -5.78
C ALA A 155 -20.84 9.08 -6.70
N ASP A 156 -20.31 9.55 -7.83
CA ASP A 156 -21.08 10.36 -8.78
C ASP A 156 -22.27 9.58 -9.34
N LEU A 157 -22.07 8.33 -9.75
CA LEU A 157 -23.15 7.45 -10.20
C LEU A 157 -24.18 7.18 -9.09
N ALA A 158 -23.74 7.03 -7.84
CA ALA A 158 -24.63 6.81 -6.71
C ALA A 158 -25.47 8.07 -6.39
N LEU A 159 -24.89 9.27 -6.49
CA LEU A 159 -25.62 10.53 -6.33
C LEU A 159 -26.71 10.73 -7.40
N GLN A 160 -26.54 10.14 -8.58
CA GLN A 160 -27.55 10.09 -9.63
C GLN A 160 -28.64 9.00 -9.40
N GLY A 161 -28.60 8.32 -8.23
CA GLY A 161 -29.54 7.26 -7.86
C GLY A 161 -29.24 5.89 -8.47
N SER A 162 -28.07 5.71 -9.09
CA SER A 162 -27.68 4.46 -9.76
C SER A 162 -26.91 3.52 -8.83
N ILE A 163 -27.41 2.31 -8.60
CA ILE A 163 -26.70 1.24 -7.89
C ILE A 163 -25.42 0.80 -8.65
N MET A 164 -25.32 1.13 -9.93
CA MET A 164 -24.15 0.82 -10.76
C MET A 164 -22.88 1.50 -10.25
N GLY A 165 -23.00 2.57 -9.45
CA GLY A 165 -21.85 3.20 -8.81
C GLY A 165 -21.08 2.23 -7.90
N ALA A 166 -21.79 1.49 -7.04
CA ALA A 166 -21.19 0.48 -6.16
C ALA A 166 -20.62 -0.70 -6.96
N VAL A 167 -21.34 -1.17 -7.97
CA VAL A 167 -20.89 -2.26 -8.85
C VAL A 167 -19.64 -1.86 -9.61
N PHE A 168 -19.61 -0.67 -10.20
CA PHE A 168 -18.45 -0.13 -10.91
C PHE A 168 -17.22 -0.05 -10.00
N PHE A 169 -17.37 0.56 -8.81
CA PHE A 169 -16.30 0.63 -7.83
C PHE A 169 -15.72 -0.76 -7.51
N PHE A 170 -16.61 -1.69 -7.15
CA PHE A 170 -16.22 -3.04 -6.77
C PHE A 170 -15.50 -3.77 -7.91
N VAL A 171 -16.08 -3.75 -9.11
CA VAL A 171 -15.54 -4.48 -10.27
C VAL A 171 -14.21 -3.88 -10.71
N LEU A 172 -14.14 -2.58 -10.94
CA LEU A 172 -12.91 -1.94 -11.45
C LEU A 172 -11.76 -2.11 -10.47
N PHE A 173 -11.99 -1.83 -9.18
CA PHE A 173 -10.95 -1.97 -8.16
C PHE A 173 -10.42 -3.41 -8.10
N ASN A 174 -11.31 -4.39 -8.08
CA ASN A 174 -10.92 -5.80 -7.96
C ASN A 174 -10.29 -6.37 -9.23
N VAL A 175 -10.72 -5.96 -10.42
CA VAL A 175 -10.08 -6.37 -11.68
C VAL A 175 -8.61 -5.94 -11.69
N VAL A 176 -8.30 -4.70 -11.32
CA VAL A 176 -6.91 -4.22 -11.23
C VAL A 176 -6.16 -4.95 -10.11
N HIS A 177 -6.76 -5.09 -8.92
CA HIS A 177 -6.16 -5.76 -7.78
C HIS A 177 -5.78 -7.20 -8.10
N PHE A 178 -6.73 -8.01 -8.57
CA PHE A 178 -6.48 -9.43 -8.88
C PHE A 178 -5.57 -9.59 -10.10
N GLY A 179 -5.73 -8.76 -11.13
CA GLY A 179 -4.85 -8.75 -12.29
C GLY A 179 -3.39 -8.55 -11.91
N LEU A 180 -3.10 -7.55 -11.08
CA LEU A 180 -1.75 -7.32 -10.56
C LEU A 180 -1.29 -8.43 -9.62
N ARG A 181 -2.13 -8.89 -8.69
CA ARG A 181 -1.78 -9.93 -7.73
C ARG A 181 -1.32 -11.22 -8.40
N PHE A 182 -2.09 -11.73 -9.36
CA PHE A 182 -1.75 -12.97 -10.07
C PHE A 182 -0.66 -12.74 -11.12
N GLY A 183 -0.74 -11.65 -11.88
CA GLY A 183 0.25 -11.32 -12.89
C GLY A 183 1.65 -11.15 -12.29
N LEU A 184 1.77 -10.39 -11.21
CA LEU A 184 3.04 -10.15 -10.53
C LEU A 184 3.58 -11.42 -9.85
N ALA A 185 2.73 -12.31 -9.33
CA ALA A 185 3.16 -13.58 -8.76
C ALA A 185 3.93 -14.42 -9.78
N HIS A 186 3.33 -14.62 -10.95
CA HIS A 186 3.95 -15.40 -12.03
C HIS A 186 5.17 -14.72 -12.64
N TYR A 187 5.07 -13.41 -12.88
CA TYR A 187 6.18 -12.62 -13.42
C TYR A 187 7.40 -12.67 -12.50
N ALA A 188 7.19 -12.41 -11.21
CA ALA A 188 8.28 -12.36 -10.24
C ALA A 188 8.93 -13.72 -10.01
N TYR A 189 8.17 -14.81 -9.97
CA TYR A 189 8.73 -16.14 -9.84
C TYR A 189 9.60 -16.53 -11.05
N ARG A 190 9.16 -16.17 -12.28
CA ARG A 190 9.93 -16.45 -13.50
C ARG A 190 11.20 -15.61 -13.59
N MET A 191 11.11 -14.34 -13.23
CA MET A 191 12.26 -13.42 -13.27
C MET A 191 13.26 -13.69 -12.11
N GLY A 192 12.77 -14.18 -10.98
CA GLY A 192 13.60 -14.43 -9.80
C GLY A 192 14.43 -13.21 -9.43
N VAL A 193 15.72 -13.45 -9.15
CA VAL A 193 16.64 -12.39 -8.70
C VAL A 193 16.92 -11.33 -9.77
N ALA A 194 16.72 -11.65 -11.06
CA ALA A 194 16.93 -10.71 -12.16
C ALA A 194 15.94 -9.53 -12.13
N ALA A 195 14.80 -9.67 -11.45
CA ALA A 195 13.85 -8.58 -11.26
C ALA A 195 14.38 -7.45 -10.35
N ILE A 196 15.33 -7.73 -9.45
CA ILE A 196 15.78 -6.79 -8.41
C ILE A 196 16.40 -5.49 -8.99
N PRO A 197 17.35 -5.54 -9.94
CA PRO A 197 17.93 -4.32 -10.53
C PRO A 197 16.87 -3.46 -11.23
N MET A 198 15.95 -4.10 -11.95
CA MET A 198 14.86 -3.41 -12.67
C MET A 198 13.94 -2.64 -11.71
N ILE A 199 13.61 -3.22 -10.54
CA ILE A 199 12.81 -2.54 -9.53
C ILE A 199 13.57 -1.35 -8.97
N LYS A 200 14.82 -1.57 -8.52
CA LYS A 200 15.65 -0.49 -7.96
C LYS A 200 15.77 0.69 -8.92
N ALA A 201 15.95 0.43 -10.22
CA ALA A 201 16.07 1.46 -11.25
C ALA A 201 14.75 2.23 -11.48
N ASN A 202 13.61 1.56 -11.42
CA ASN A 202 12.32 2.13 -11.81
C ASN A 202 11.41 2.54 -10.64
N THR A 203 11.68 2.10 -9.41
CA THR A 203 10.84 2.39 -8.23
C THR A 203 10.55 3.89 -8.08
N LYS A 204 11.58 4.73 -8.16
CA LYS A 204 11.41 6.19 -8.04
C LYS A 204 10.55 6.76 -9.17
N LYS A 205 10.75 6.30 -10.42
CA LYS A 205 9.99 6.79 -11.59
C LYS A 205 8.51 6.38 -11.49
N VAL A 206 8.24 5.12 -11.19
CA VAL A 206 6.87 4.60 -11.05
C VAL A 206 6.15 5.27 -9.87
N GLY A 207 6.80 5.36 -8.71
CA GLY A 207 6.25 6.03 -7.54
C GLY A 207 5.96 7.52 -7.81
N HIS A 208 6.87 8.22 -8.51
CA HIS A 208 6.67 9.63 -8.87
C HIS A 208 5.51 9.81 -9.86
N ALA A 209 5.43 8.98 -10.91
CA ALA A 209 4.32 9.01 -11.86
C ALA A 209 2.96 8.72 -11.18
N ALA A 210 2.89 7.70 -10.33
CA ALA A 210 1.68 7.39 -9.58
C ALA A 210 1.29 8.52 -8.63
N SER A 211 2.27 9.16 -7.96
CA SER A 211 2.01 10.31 -7.08
C SER A 211 1.47 11.51 -7.86
N MET A 212 1.98 11.79 -9.06
CA MET A 212 1.46 12.89 -9.90
C MET A 212 0.00 12.64 -10.28
N VAL A 213 -0.34 11.43 -10.74
CA VAL A 213 -1.72 11.05 -11.05
C VAL A 213 -2.60 11.17 -9.81
N GLY A 214 -2.15 10.61 -8.67
CA GLY A 214 -2.88 10.68 -7.40
C GLY A 214 -3.16 12.11 -6.94
N MET A 215 -2.16 12.99 -7.01
CA MET A 215 -2.34 14.41 -6.67
C MET A 215 -3.31 15.14 -7.60
N THR A 216 -3.30 14.82 -8.90
CA THR A 216 -4.27 15.37 -9.86
C THR A 216 -5.69 14.93 -9.51
N VAL A 217 -5.88 13.65 -9.18
CA VAL A 217 -7.19 13.11 -8.77
C VAL A 217 -7.67 13.75 -7.47
N ILE A 218 -6.78 13.87 -6.47
CA ILE A 218 -7.12 14.55 -5.20
C ILE A 218 -7.55 15.99 -5.46
N GLY A 219 -6.83 16.71 -6.34
CA GLY A 219 -7.22 18.08 -6.73
C GLY A 219 -8.61 18.14 -7.36
N ALA A 220 -8.92 17.22 -8.26
CA ALA A 220 -10.26 17.12 -8.87
C ALA A 220 -11.34 16.78 -7.83
N LEU A 221 -11.06 15.86 -6.91
CA LEU A 221 -12.00 15.51 -5.82
C LEU A 221 -12.25 16.68 -4.87
N VAL A 222 -11.22 17.47 -4.54
CA VAL A 222 -11.37 18.70 -3.75
C VAL A 222 -12.32 19.68 -4.47
N ALA A 223 -12.10 19.92 -5.74
CA ALA A 223 -12.95 20.83 -6.52
C ALA A 223 -14.41 20.36 -6.64
N THR A 224 -14.62 19.03 -6.67
CA THR A 224 -15.96 18.43 -6.89
C THR A 224 -16.72 18.21 -5.59
N TYR A 225 -16.07 17.71 -4.56
CA TYR A 225 -16.74 17.21 -3.33
C TYR A 225 -16.60 18.12 -2.12
N VAL A 226 -15.56 18.96 -2.05
CA VAL A 226 -15.46 19.96 -0.97
C VAL A 226 -16.39 21.11 -1.32
N ARG A 227 -17.57 21.13 -0.73
CA ARG A 227 -18.57 22.18 -0.92
C ARG A 227 -18.47 23.17 0.24
N LEU A 228 -17.89 24.30 -0.03
CA LEU A 228 -17.82 25.44 0.89
C LEU A 228 -18.28 26.67 0.12
N SER A 229 -19.38 27.25 0.54
CA SER A 229 -19.96 28.48 -0.06
C SER A 229 -20.33 29.45 1.05
N THR A 230 -20.29 30.73 0.77
CA THR A 230 -20.77 31.76 1.71
C THR A 230 -22.14 32.31 1.30
N THR A 231 -22.98 32.52 2.27
CA THR A 231 -24.28 33.17 2.12
C THR A 231 -24.20 34.69 2.30
N ALA A 232 -23.00 35.24 2.49
CA ALA A 232 -22.79 36.67 2.74
C ALA A 232 -23.24 37.51 1.54
N GLU A 233 -24.04 38.54 1.85
CA GLU A 233 -24.54 39.53 0.89
C GLU A 233 -24.05 40.92 1.33
N ILE A 234 -23.70 41.74 0.34
CA ILE A 234 -23.30 43.14 0.56
C ILE A 234 -24.40 44.01 -0.06
N ALA A 235 -25.14 44.73 0.78
CA ALA A 235 -26.11 45.73 0.33
C ALA A 235 -25.38 47.04 0.00
N ALA A 236 -25.53 47.52 -1.23
CA ALA A 236 -25.00 48.79 -1.68
C ALA A 236 -26.16 49.61 -2.33
N GLY A 237 -26.87 50.38 -1.50
CA GLY A 237 -28.10 51.06 -1.91
C GLY A 237 -29.22 50.07 -2.23
N ASP A 238 -29.83 50.18 -3.42
CA ASP A 238 -30.88 49.26 -3.87
C ASP A 238 -30.31 47.97 -4.49
N ALA A 239 -28.99 47.82 -4.61
CA ALA A 239 -28.35 46.64 -5.18
C ALA A 239 -27.86 45.69 -4.05
N VAL A 240 -28.20 44.41 -4.16
CA VAL A 240 -27.66 43.34 -3.29
C VAL A 240 -26.66 42.52 -4.10
N VAL A 241 -25.39 42.53 -3.67
CA VAL A 241 -24.32 41.74 -4.27
C VAL A 241 -24.13 40.49 -3.46
N LYS A 242 -24.37 39.33 -4.05
CA LYS A 242 -24.12 38.02 -3.43
C LYS A 242 -22.64 37.70 -3.56
N LEU A 243 -21.89 37.67 -2.45
CA LEU A 243 -20.45 37.54 -2.47
C LEU A 243 -19.99 36.25 -3.17
N GLN A 244 -20.71 35.14 -2.95
CA GLN A 244 -20.38 33.86 -3.61
C GLN A 244 -20.57 33.94 -5.12
N ALA A 245 -21.79 34.21 -5.59
CA ALA A 245 -22.16 34.07 -7.00
C ALA A 245 -21.66 35.22 -7.86
N ASP A 246 -21.60 36.45 -7.32
CA ASP A 246 -21.29 37.64 -8.09
C ASP A 246 -19.78 38.00 -8.09
N VAL A 247 -19.05 37.52 -7.08
CA VAL A 247 -17.63 37.83 -6.92
C VAL A 247 -16.78 36.56 -6.98
N ILE A 248 -16.96 35.65 -6.03
CA ILE A 248 -16.04 34.52 -5.83
C ILE A 248 -16.09 33.55 -7.01
N ASP A 249 -17.29 33.09 -7.39
CA ASP A 249 -17.45 32.09 -8.46
C ASP A 249 -17.10 32.65 -9.84
N LYS A 250 -17.21 33.98 -10.04
CA LYS A 250 -16.75 34.65 -11.27
C LYS A 250 -15.23 34.79 -11.35
N LEU A 251 -14.54 34.88 -10.20
CA LEU A 251 -13.09 34.91 -10.15
C LEU A 251 -12.51 33.52 -10.39
N MET A 252 -12.96 32.53 -9.64
CA MET A 252 -12.51 31.16 -9.77
C MET A 252 -13.53 30.17 -9.17
N PRO A 253 -14.03 29.20 -9.95
CA PRO A 253 -14.87 28.13 -9.43
C PRO A 253 -14.15 27.35 -8.33
N ALA A 254 -14.88 26.98 -7.27
CA ALA A 254 -14.35 26.24 -6.11
C ALA A 254 -13.18 26.94 -5.37
N PHE A 255 -13.11 28.27 -5.42
CA PHE A 255 -12.04 29.05 -4.77
C PHE A 255 -12.01 28.84 -3.24
N LEU A 256 -13.16 28.94 -2.57
CA LEU A 256 -13.24 28.71 -1.12
C LEU A 256 -12.84 27.28 -0.72
N PRO A 257 -13.30 26.21 -1.39
CA PRO A 257 -12.79 24.86 -1.21
C PRO A 257 -11.28 24.75 -1.32
N LEU A 258 -10.68 25.39 -2.33
CA LEU A 258 -9.24 25.37 -2.54
C LEU A 258 -8.50 26.06 -1.39
N VAL A 259 -8.89 27.29 -1.04
CA VAL A 259 -8.27 28.07 0.05
C VAL A 259 -8.37 27.31 1.37
N TYR A 260 -9.54 26.75 1.67
CA TYR A 260 -9.76 25.94 2.86
C TYR A 260 -8.83 24.72 2.89
N THR A 261 -8.76 23.97 1.79
CA THR A 261 -7.89 22.79 1.68
C THR A 261 -6.42 23.15 1.86
N LEU A 262 -5.96 24.25 1.25
CA LEU A 262 -4.59 24.73 1.41
C LEU A 262 -4.30 25.21 2.85
N ALA A 263 -5.27 25.83 3.52
CA ALA A 263 -5.14 26.20 4.94
C ALA A 263 -5.02 24.96 5.83
N MET A 264 -5.86 23.93 5.61
CA MET A 264 -5.75 22.66 6.34
C MET A 264 -4.41 21.96 6.06
N TYR A 265 -3.94 21.97 4.82
CA TYR A 265 -2.63 21.45 4.46
C TYR A 265 -1.47 22.21 5.18
N ALA A 266 -1.55 23.52 5.26
CA ALA A 266 -0.56 24.31 5.98
C ALA A 266 -0.53 23.98 7.47
N LEU A 267 -1.68 23.71 8.09
CA LEU A 267 -1.77 23.27 9.48
C LEU A 267 -1.17 21.87 9.68
N VAL A 268 -1.42 20.93 8.76
CA VAL A 268 -0.76 19.62 8.75
C VAL A 268 0.76 19.78 8.72
N LYS A 269 1.28 20.63 7.83
CA LYS A 269 2.73 20.91 7.74
C LYS A 269 3.30 21.50 9.02
N ARG A 270 2.49 22.19 9.82
CA ARG A 270 2.86 22.72 11.15
C ARG A 270 2.74 21.67 12.27
N GLY A 271 2.47 20.41 11.94
CA GLY A 271 2.39 19.30 12.89
C GLY A 271 1.04 19.14 13.60
N TRP A 272 -0.02 19.77 13.12
CA TRP A 272 -1.35 19.55 13.65
C TRP A 272 -1.86 18.17 13.32
N SER A 273 -2.43 17.46 14.30
CA SER A 273 -2.96 16.12 14.05
C SER A 273 -4.24 16.16 13.20
N PRO A 274 -4.48 15.17 12.33
CA PRO A 274 -5.70 15.08 11.52
C PRO A 274 -6.98 15.17 12.37
N LEU A 275 -6.98 14.58 13.56
CA LEU A 275 -8.13 14.60 14.45
C LEU A 275 -8.50 16.03 14.90
N LYS A 276 -7.49 16.88 15.21
CA LYS A 276 -7.71 18.29 15.54
C LYS A 276 -8.29 19.06 14.35
N LEU A 277 -7.83 18.76 13.14
CA LEU A 277 -8.33 19.41 11.92
C LEU A 277 -9.77 19.01 11.60
N ILE A 278 -10.14 17.75 11.80
CA ILE A 278 -11.53 17.29 11.68
C ILE A 278 -12.42 18.03 12.69
N LEU A 279 -11.99 18.12 13.95
CA LEU A 279 -12.75 18.84 14.97
C LEU A 279 -12.93 20.31 14.63
N ILE A 280 -11.89 20.99 14.15
CA ILE A 280 -11.96 22.38 13.69
C ILE A 280 -12.93 22.51 12.52
N THR A 281 -12.87 21.60 11.53
CA THR A 281 -13.78 21.60 10.39
C THR A 281 -15.24 21.52 10.83
N VAL A 282 -15.55 20.62 11.75
CA VAL A 282 -16.90 20.47 12.32
C VAL A 282 -17.34 21.74 13.04
N ILE A 283 -16.48 22.29 13.91
CA ILE A 283 -16.78 23.52 14.65
C ILE A 283 -17.02 24.70 13.71
N LEU A 284 -16.15 24.87 12.70
CA LEU A 284 -16.29 25.95 11.71
C LEU A 284 -17.56 25.80 10.87
N GLY A 285 -17.90 24.58 10.45
CA GLY A 285 -19.11 24.32 9.69
C GLY A 285 -20.38 24.62 10.50
N VAL A 286 -20.45 24.13 11.74
CA VAL A 286 -21.59 24.37 12.64
C VAL A 286 -21.72 25.85 13.00
N ALA A 287 -20.62 26.49 13.42
CA ALA A 287 -20.61 27.91 13.77
C ALA A 287 -20.95 28.80 12.56
N GLY A 288 -20.36 28.50 11.39
CA GLY A 288 -20.62 29.24 10.15
C GLY A 288 -22.09 29.18 9.74
N ARG A 289 -22.69 27.98 9.84
CA ARG A 289 -24.13 27.79 9.57
C ARG A 289 -25.00 28.52 10.59
N PHE A 290 -24.64 28.46 11.87
CA PHE A 290 -25.42 29.14 12.94
C PHE A 290 -25.35 30.66 12.82
N MET A 291 -24.20 31.19 12.38
CA MET A 291 -24.04 32.65 12.16
C MET A 291 -24.59 33.13 10.82
N GLY A 292 -25.11 32.26 9.97
CA GLY A 292 -25.61 32.61 8.64
C GLY A 292 -24.48 33.00 7.65
N PHE A 293 -23.29 32.50 7.81
CA PHE A 293 -22.14 32.80 6.97
C PHE A 293 -21.85 31.68 5.92
N LEU A 294 -22.26 30.45 6.24
CA LEU A 294 -22.14 29.25 5.40
C LEU A 294 -23.48 28.62 5.09
#